data_6b6321849f980f39feac9b1adfa25a9c
#
_entry.id   6b6321849f980f39feac9b1adfa25a9c
#
_cell.length_a   1.000
_cell.length_b   1.000
_cell.length_c   1.000
_cell.angle_alpha   90.00
_cell.angle_beta   90.00
_cell.angle_gamma   90.00
#
_symmetry.space_group_name_H-M   'P 1'
#
loop_
_entity.id
_entity.type
_entity.pdbx_description
1 polymer ?
#
loop_
_entity_poly.entity_id
_entity_poly.type
_entity_poly.pdbx_seq_one_letter_code
_entity_poly.pdbx_strand_id
1 'polypeptide(L)'
;MNLRGFIKQAFIFCFFSFLIFLSSFNRLESAEIEWIEVAKTTNGIQFIDRNSIKYNNRSILSVLTKYSEINPDDQTIVSTNSYLMAIDCENRLFSKLPVNSKLDQVKNWDEPINDKLIKKTIINSCSY
;
A
#
# COMPACT_ATOMS: atom_id res chain seq x y z
N MET A 1 -22.22 50.30 28.15
CA MET A 1 -21.78 48.97 27.78
C MET A 1 -22.47 48.54 26.47
N ASN A 2 -21.72 48.50 25.40
CA ASN A 2 -22.30 48.26 24.08
C ASN A 2 -22.42 46.74 23.81
N LEU A 3 -23.58 46.17 24.09
CA LEU A 3 -23.89 44.76 23.89
C LEU A 3 -23.68 44.33 22.42
N ARG A 4 -23.86 45.23 21.48
CA ARG A 4 -23.62 44.98 20.03
C ARG A 4 -22.15 44.80 19.69
N GLY A 5 -21.22 45.41 20.41
CA GLY A 5 -19.77 45.23 20.22
C GLY A 5 -19.30 43.86 20.76
N PHE A 6 -19.87 43.42 21.87
CA PHE A 6 -19.54 42.13 22.46
C PHE A 6 -20.00 40.94 21.60
N ILE A 7 -21.19 41.02 21.03
CA ILE A 7 -21.74 40.01 20.14
C ILE A 7 -20.93 39.90 18.83
N LYS A 8 -20.48 41.03 18.27
CA LYS A 8 -19.62 41.05 17.08
C LYS A 8 -18.25 40.39 17.35
N GLN A 9 -17.63 40.68 18.50
CA GLN A 9 -16.36 40.05 18.88
C GLN A 9 -16.50 38.56 19.13
N ALA A 10 -17.56 38.11 19.78
CA ALA A 10 -17.84 36.69 20.00
C ALA A 10 -18.07 35.94 18.68
N PHE A 11 -18.75 36.59 17.71
CA PHE A 11 -18.98 36.00 16.38
C PHE A 11 -17.69 35.86 15.58
N ILE A 12 -16.78 36.83 15.65
CA ILE A 12 -15.47 36.76 14.99
C ILE A 12 -14.60 35.66 15.59
N PHE A 13 -14.61 35.51 16.91
CA PHE A 13 -13.88 34.42 17.59
C PHE A 13 -14.40 33.03 17.23
N CYS A 14 -15.70 32.84 17.17
CA CYS A 14 -16.33 31.57 16.74
C CYS A 14 -16.02 31.26 15.28
N PHE A 15 -16.00 32.26 14.40
CA PHE A 15 -15.71 32.10 12.99
C PHE A 15 -14.23 31.70 12.76
N PHE A 16 -13.28 32.32 13.47
CA PHE A 16 -11.87 31.97 13.43
C PHE A 16 -11.61 30.56 13.98
N SER A 17 -12.26 30.17 15.07
CA SER A 17 -12.17 28.84 15.65
C SER A 17 -12.69 27.76 14.70
N PHE A 18 -13.77 28.06 13.97
CA PHE A 18 -14.34 27.16 12.97
C PHE A 18 -13.44 26.99 11.75
N LEU A 19 -12.77 28.06 11.29
CA LEU A 19 -11.80 28.01 10.19
C LEU A 19 -10.56 27.18 10.55
N ILE A 20 -10.07 27.28 11.79
CA ILE A 20 -8.94 26.47 12.28
C ILE A 20 -9.34 25.00 12.36
N PHE A 21 -10.58 24.69 12.74
CA PHE A 21 -11.09 23.33 12.80
C PHE A 21 -11.24 22.71 11.40
N LEU A 22 -11.66 23.47 10.40
CA LEU A 22 -11.76 23.03 9.01
C LEU A 22 -10.38 22.77 8.37
N SER A 23 -9.36 23.54 8.75
CA SER A 23 -8.00 23.34 8.24
C SER A 23 -7.32 22.10 8.82
N SER A 24 -7.77 21.61 9.97
CA SER A 24 -7.28 20.39 10.59
C SER A 24 -7.84 19.10 9.95
N PHE A 25 -8.95 19.20 9.23
CA PHE A 25 -9.60 18.07 8.59
C PHE A 25 -8.99 17.67 7.23
N ASN A 26 -8.15 18.52 6.64
CA ASN A 26 -7.60 18.29 5.30
C ASN A 26 -6.30 17.47 5.28
N ARG A 27 -5.91 16.83 6.36
CA ARG A 27 -4.74 15.96 6.42
C ARG A 27 -5.08 14.46 6.48
N LEU A 28 -6.00 14.02 5.63
CA LEU A 28 -6.04 12.62 5.24
C LEU A 28 -5.13 12.50 4.00
N GLU A 29 -3.84 12.45 4.24
CA GLU A 29 -2.91 11.97 3.24
C GLU A 29 -3.19 10.47 3.04
N SER A 30 -3.96 10.14 2.00
CA SER A 30 -3.91 8.80 1.44
C SER A 30 -2.48 8.59 0.96
N ALA A 31 -1.77 7.60 1.52
CA ALA A 31 -0.43 7.25 1.08
C ALA A 31 -0.45 7.02 -0.44
N GLU A 32 0.34 7.80 -1.18
CA GLU A 32 0.47 7.63 -2.62
C GLU A 32 1.06 6.26 -2.94
N ILE A 33 0.53 5.62 -3.96
CA ILE A 33 1.08 4.36 -4.47
C ILE A 33 2.45 4.64 -5.08
N GLU A 34 3.47 3.95 -4.59
CA GLU A 34 4.84 4.02 -5.11
C GLU A 34 5.27 2.63 -5.62
N TRP A 35 5.11 2.43 -6.93
CA TRP A 35 5.51 1.19 -7.56
C TRP A 35 7.02 1.09 -7.73
N ILE A 36 7.60 0.02 -7.19
CA ILE A 36 9.02 -0.32 -7.35
C ILE A 36 9.11 -1.65 -8.08
N GLU A 37 9.88 -1.68 -9.16
CA GLU A 37 10.23 -2.92 -9.85
C GLU A 37 11.16 -3.75 -8.97
N VAL A 38 10.76 -4.97 -8.62
CA VAL A 38 11.55 -5.87 -7.77
C VAL A 38 12.14 -7.03 -8.53
N ALA A 39 11.55 -7.41 -9.65
CA ALA A 39 12.04 -8.51 -10.48
C ALA A 39 11.52 -8.40 -11.91
N LYS A 40 12.34 -8.85 -12.86
CA LYS A 40 11.99 -8.90 -14.28
C LYS A 40 12.51 -10.21 -14.89
N THR A 41 11.66 -10.81 -15.71
CA THR A 41 12.01 -11.92 -16.60
C THR A 41 11.66 -11.55 -18.03
N THR A 42 11.95 -12.44 -18.99
CA THR A 42 11.56 -12.25 -20.40
C THR A 42 10.03 -12.18 -20.59
N ASN A 43 9.26 -12.74 -19.67
CA ASN A 43 7.80 -12.87 -19.77
C ASN A 43 7.03 -11.93 -18.84
N GLY A 44 7.67 -11.28 -17.88
CA GLY A 44 6.94 -10.45 -16.94
C GLY A 44 7.80 -9.61 -16.02
N ILE A 45 7.15 -8.61 -15.42
CA ILE A 45 7.74 -7.71 -14.43
C ILE A 45 6.89 -7.73 -13.16
N GLN A 46 7.55 -7.86 -12.03
CA GLN A 46 6.92 -7.80 -10.71
C GLN A 46 7.24 -6.47 -10.03
N PHE A 47 6.20 -5.83 -9.52
CA PHE A 47 6.28 -4.58 -8.77
C PHE A 47 5.70 -4.75 -7.38
N ILE A 48 6.19 -3.96 -6.44
CA ILE A 48 5.56 -3.77 -5.12
C ILE A 48 5.24 -2.30 -4.92
N ASP A 49 4.18 -2.01 -4.19
CA ASP A 49 3.93 -0.68 -3.67
C ASP A 49 4.65 -0.54 -2.33
N ARG A 50 5.75 0.19 -2.32
CA ARG A 50 6.57 0.42 -1.12
C ARG A 50 5.77 1.00 0.04
N ASN A 51 4.84 1.90 -0.25
CA ASN A 51 4.04 2.58 0.77
C ASN A 51 2.92 1.71 1.35
N SER A 52 2.64 0.56 0.74
CA SER A 52 1.61 -0.37 1.20
C SER A 52 2.10 -1.39 2.23
N ILE A 53 3.42 -1.49 2.45
CA ILE A 53 4.00 -2.50 3.33
C ILE A 53 3.55 -2.28 4.77
N LYS A 54 2.90 -3.30 5.35
CA LYS A 54 2.42 -3.30 6.74
C LYS A 54 2.80 -4.61 7.42
N TYR A 55 3.45 -4.51 8.57
CA TYR A 55 3.80 -5.65 9.41
C TYR A 55 2.76 -5.91 10.49
N ASN A 56 2.57 -7.18 10.83
CA ASN A 56 1.90 -7.57 12.08
C ASN A 56 2.94 -7.90 13.16
N ASN A 57 2.45 -8.32 14.36
CA ASN A 57 3.31 -8.63 15.50
C ASN A 57 4.14 -9.93 15.37
N ARG A 58 4.01 -10.68 14.27
CA ARG A 58 4.63 -12.00 14.04
C ARG A 58 5.59 -12.03 12.85
N SER A 59 6.13 -10.89 12.44
CA SER A 59 6.98 -10.76 11.26
C SER A 59 6.29 -11.17 9.94
N ILE A 60 4.97 -11.10 9.92
CA ILE A 60 4.15 -11.28 8.72
C ILE A 60 3.79 -9.91 8.18
N LEU A 61 4.02 -9.68 6.90
CA LEU A 61 3.67 -8.44 6.25
C LEU A 61 2.63 -8.64 5.16
N SER A 62 1.93 -7.57 4.84
CA SER A 62 1.15 -7.45 3.62
C SER A 62 1.77 -6.37 2.73
N VAL A 63 1.77 -6.62 1.44
CA VAL A 63 2.25 -5.67 0.44
C VAL A 63 1.37 -5.75 -0.80
N LEU A 64 0.99 -4.59 -1.33
CA LEU A 64 0.29 -4.52 -2.61
C LEU A 64 1.30 -4.80 -3.73
N THR A 65 0.98 -5.74 -4.58
CA THR A 65 1.84 -6.18 -5.69
C THR A 65 1.14 -6.01 -7.03
N LYS A 66 1.93 -5.88 -8.06
CA LYS A 66 1.46 -5.79 -9.43
C LYS A 66 2.37 -6.64 -10.31
N TYR A 67 1.77 -7.51 -11.11
CA TYR A 67 2.47 -8.28 -12.12
C TYR A 67 2.03 -7.82 -13.51
N SER A 68 3.00 -7.46 -14.36
CA SER A 68 2.79 -7.13 -15.76
C SER A 68 3.36 -8.22 -16.64
N GLU A 69 2.50 -8.86 -17.42
CA GLU A 69 2.92 -9.82 -18.44
C GLU A 69 3.46 -9.07 -19.66
N ILE A 70 4.61 -9.52 -20.16
CA ILE A 70 5.29 -8.93 -21.31
C ILE A 70 5.30 -9.94 -22.46
N ASN A 71 5.04 -9.43 -23.68
CA ASN A 71 5.32 -10.18 -24.87
C ASN A 71 6.84 -10.23 -25.09
N PRO A 72 7.48 -11.42 -25.12
CA PRO A 72 8.93 -11.54 -25.24
C PRO A 72 9.49 -11.05 -26.59
N ASP A 73 8.67 -11.01 -27.64
CA ASP A 73 9.11 -10.62 -28.99
C ASP A 73 9.28 -9.10 -29.15
N ASP A 74 8.32 -8.31 -28.66
CA ASP A 74 8.30 -6.87 -28.82
C ASP A 74 8.40 -6.08 -27.51
N GLN A 75 8.48 -6.74 -26.35
CA GLN A 75 8.58 -6.16 -25.01
C GLN A 75 7.36 -5.29 -24.63
N THR A 76 6.22 -5.48 -25.28
CA THR A 76 4.98 -4.77 -24.93
C THR A 76 4.29 -5.44 -23.74
N ILE A 77 3.59 -4.63 -22.92
CA ILE A 77 2.77 -5.14 -21.82
C ILE A 77 1.48 -5.69 -22.40
N VAL A 78 1.23 -6.98 -22.17
CA VAL A 78 0.02 -7.71 -22.62
C VAL A 78 -1.10 -7.58 -21.60
N SER A 79 -0.80 -7.73 -20.32
CA SER A 79 -1.76 -7.64 -19.21
C SER A 79 -1.09 -7.20 -17.93
N THR A 80 -1.88 -6.65 -17.02
CA THR A 80 -1.41 -6.24 -15.68
C THR A 80 -2.45 -6.66 -14.64
N ASN A 81 -1.98 -7.36 -13.61
CA ASN A 81 -2.80 -7.80 -12.49
C ASN A 81 -2.24 -7.30 -11.18
N SER A 82 -3.11 -6.78 -10.33
CA SER A 82 -2.76 -6.36 -8.96
C SER A 82 -3.36 -7.30 -7.94
N TYR A 83 -2.62 -7.60 -6.89
CA TYR A 83 -3.05 -8.45 -5.78
C TYR A 83 -2.32 -8.09 -4.50
N LEU A 84 -2.89 -8.47 -3.38
CA LEU A 84 -2.22 -8.35 -2.10
C LEU A 84 -1.38 -9.60 -1.86
N MET A 85 -0.14 -9.44 -1.46
CA MET A 85 0.71 -10.56 -1.05
C MET A 85 0.91 -10.51 0.45
N ALA A 86 0.53 -11.59 1.14
CA ALA A 86 0.93 -11.83 2.51
C ALA A 86 2.27 -12.58 2.48
N ILE A 87 3.22 -12.14 3.30
CA ILE A 87 4.58 -12.72 3.35
C ILE A 87 4.94 -13.02 4.79
N ASP A 88 5.32 -14.27 5.05
CA ASP A 88 6.00 -14.67 6.27
C ASP A 88 7.50 -14.54 6.04
N CYS A 89 8.08 -13.45 6.54
CA CYS A 89 9.49 -13.16 6.30
C CYS A 89 10.44 -14.14 6.98
N GLU A 90 10.05 -14.67 8.12
CA GLU A 90 10.86 -15.63 8.89
C GLU A 90 10.97 -16.98 8.19
N ASN A 91 9.83 -17.50 7.72
CA ASN A 91 9.77 -18.82 7.07
C ASN A 91 9.83 -18.75 5.54
N ARG A 92 9.86 -17.54 4.96
CA ARG A 92 9.88 -17.30 3.51
C ARG A 92 8.71 -17.96 2.77
N LEU A 93 7.53 -17.79 3.34
CA LEU A 93 6.28 -18.25 2.77
C LEU A 93 5.47 -17.07 2.25
N PHE A 94 4.59 -17.32 1.31
CA PHE A 94 3.70 -16.28 0.77
C PHE A 94 2.29 -16.80 0.55
N SER A 95 1.36 -15.88 0.41
CA SER A 95 -0.02 -16.14 -0.02
C SER A 95 -0.51 -14.97 -0.85
N LYS A 96 -1.11 -15.27 -2.01
CA LYS A 96 -1.75 -14.26 -2.86
C LYS A 96 -3.20 -14.10 -2.46
N LEU A 97 -3.61 -12.86 -2.23
CA LEU A 97 -4.95 -12.49 -1.80
C LEU A 97 -5.52 -11.41 -2.74
N PRO A 98 -6.85 -11.29 -2.85
CA PRO A 98 -7.46 -10.15 -3.51
C PRO A 98 -7.03 -8.82 -2.88
N VAL A 99 -7.02 -7.73 -3.67
CA VAL A 99 -6.46 -6.42 -3.29
C VAL A 99 -7.00 -5.88 -1.96
N ASN A 100 -8.28 -6.10 -1.65
CA ASN A 100 -8.93 -5.60 -0.44
C ASN A 100 -8.91 -6.58 0.74
N SER A 101 -8.08 -7.61 0.68
CA SER A 101 -8.00 -8.64 1.72
C SER A 101 -7.21 -8.16 2.93
N LYS A 102 -7.41 -8.86 4.06
CA LYS A 102 -6.65 -8.67 5.30
C LYS A 102 -5.79 -9.91 5.58
N LEU A 103 -4.74 -9.76 6.37
CA LEU A 103 -3.82 -10.85 6.72
C LEU A 103 -4.51 -12.03 7.42
N ASP A 104 -5.59 -11.79 8.18
CA ASP A 104 -6.38 -12.85 8.82
C ASP A 104 -7.14 -13.74 7.83
N GLN A 105 -7.25 -13.33 6.58
CA GLN A 105 -7.88 -14.11 5.51
C GLN A 105 -6.95 -15.12 4.83
N VAL A 106 -5.68 -15.18 5.22
CA VAL A 106 -4.74 -16.19 4.70
C VAL A 106 -5.15 -17.57 5.17
N LYS A 107 -5.46 -18.45 4.24
CA LYS A 107 -5.85 -19.85 4.52
C LYS A 107 -4.69 -20.81 4.35
N ASN A 108 -3.85 -20.61 3.34
CA ASN A 108 -2.73 -21.46 2.99
C ASN A 108 -1.48 -20.63 2.72
N TRP A 109 -0.35 -21.11 3.20
CA TRP A 109 0.96 -20.57 2.90
C TRP A 109 1.67 -21.45 1.90
N ASP A 110 2.28 -20.83 0.89
CA ASP A 110 3.01 -21.51 -0.18
C ASP A 110 4.51 -21.21 -0.11
N GLU A 111 5.32 -22.15 -0.56
CA GLU A 111 6.75 -21.96 -0.78
C GLU A 111 7.01 -21.45 -2.20
N PRO A 112 7.91 -20.48 -2.41
CA PRO A 112 8.20 -19.94 -3.75
C PRO A 112 9.16 -20.85 -4.53
N ILE A 113 8.82 -22.12 -4.69
CA ILE A 113 9.65 -23.10 -5.37
C ILE A 113 9.66 -22.78 -6.88
N ASN A 114 10.87 -22.66 -7.47
CA ASN A 114 11.08 -22.39 -8.90
C ASN A 114 10.46 -21.06 -9.41
N ASP A 115 10.04 -20.18 -8.54
CA ASP A 115 9.50 -18.87 -8.90
C ASP A 115 10.47 -17.75 -8.50
N LYS A 116 11.28 -17.32 -9.46
CA LYS A 116 12.28 -16.26 -9.23
C LYS A 116 11.65 -14.90 -8.92
N LEU A 117 10.50 -14.60 -9.52
CA LEU A 117 9.80 -13.34 -9.30
C LEU A 117 9.29 -13.25 -7.87
N ILE A 118 8.65 -14.31 -7.38
CA ILE A 118 8.13 -14.37 -6.01
C ILE A 118 9.27 -14.36 -4.98
N LYS A 119 10.35 -15.12 -5.21
CA LYS A 119 11.52 -15.09 -4.33
C LYS A 119 12.10 -13.68 -4.16
N LYS A 120 12.29 -12.96 -5.23
CA LYS A 120 12.77 -11.56 -5.20
C LYS A 120 11.77 -10.62 -4.56
N THR A 121 10.49 -10.84 -4.76
CA THR A 121 9.44 -10.06 -4.10
C THR A 121 9.50 -10.22 -2.59
N ILE A 122 9.66 -11.44 -2.09
CA ILE A 122 9.82 -11.74 -0.65
C ILE A 122 11.06 -11.03 -0.10
N ILE A 123 12.20 -11.20 -0.74
CA ILE A 123 13.47 -10.60 -0.31
C ILE A 123 13.37 -9.07 -0.24
N ASN A 124 12.85 -8.45 -1.28
CA ASN A 124 12.74 -7.00 -1.33
C ASN A 124 11.70 -6.47 -0.33
N SER A 125 10.54 -7.09 -0.22
CA SER A 125 9.49 -6.67 0.71
C SER A 125 9.92 -6.79 2.17
N CYS A 126 10.64 -7.85 2.52
CA CYS A 126 11.12 -8.09 3.89
C CYS A 126 12.35 -7.24 4.29
N SER A 127 12.90 -6.46 3.35
CA SER A 127 14.05 -5.58 3.58
C SER A 127 13.68 -4.16 4.01
N TYR A 128 12.41 -3.80 3.96
CA TYR A 128 11.90 -2.47 4.33
C TYR A 128 11.49 -2.37 5.78
#